data_3bd579b845661519cf42f3087d9d7a7b
#
_entry.id   3bd579b845661519cf42f3087d9d7a7b
#
_cell.length_a   1.000
_cell.length_b   1.000
_cell.length_c   1.000
_cell.angle_alpha   90.00
_cell.angle_beta   90.00
_cell.angle_gamma   90.00
#
_symmetry.space_group_name_H-M   'P 1'
#
loop_
_entity.id
_entity.type
_entity.pdbx_description
1 polymer ?
#
loop_
_entity_poly.entity_id
_entity_poly.type
_entity_poly.pdbx_seq_one_letter_code
_entity_poly.pdbx_strand_id
1 'polypeptide(L)'
;MEFRIEKDTMGEVKVPLTAYWGAQTERSRNNFKIGPEGSMPIEIIYAFAYLKKAAAHANHELGVLPLEKRDLISVVCDEILDGAHDHEFPLVIWQTGSGTQSNMNCNEVIANRGHVIQGGTLTDEPKVLNPNDDVNKSQSSNDTYPTAMHIAAYKQTVEVTLPGLLCLRDVLHQKAIDFKEIVKTGRTHFMDATPLTLGQEFSGYVAQIDYSMRTINHALEAVAELALGGTAVGTGLNTPKGYDVLVAKKIAEFTGLPFVTAKNKFEALAAHDAMVELSGALKRTAVSLMKIANDIRMLSSGPRCGIGEIIIPDNEPGSSIMPGKVNPTQPEALTMVCAQVIGNDVAVSIGGSNGHFELNVFKPVIAANVLQSGRLIVMHASLLQKIVLPGSSQTYPKSTNTLTIH
;
A
#
# COMPACT_ATOMS: atom_id res chain seq x y z
N MET A 1 -29.68 17.94 8.06
CA MET A 1 -29.16 17.24 6.86
C MET A 1 -30.37 16.67 6.15
N GLU A 2 -30.53 16.98 4.87
CA GLU A 2 -31.63 16.46 4.05
C GLU A 2 -31.29 15.05 3.55
N PHE A 3 -32.32 14.21 3.37
CA PHE A 3 -32.16 12.82 2.97
C PHE A 3 -33.07 12.49 1.79
N ARG A 4 -32.65 11.59 0.93
CA ARG A 4 -33.49 10.91 -0.04
C ARG A 4 -33.73 9.46 0.42
N ILE A 5 -34.76 8.84 -0.09
CA ILE A 5 -35.06 7.42 0.14
C ILE A 5 -34.51 6.62 -1.04
N GLU A 6 -33.65 5.66 -0.76
CA GLU A 6 -33.20 4.64 -1.70
C GLU A 6 -33.67 3.26 -1.27
N LYS A 7 -33.68 2.30 -2.20
CA LYS A 7 -34.14 0.92 -1.92
C LYS A 7 -33.08 -0.09 -2.36
N ASP A 8 -32.95 -1.11 -1.55
CA ASP A 8 -32.27 -2.35 -1.92
C ASP A 8 -33.17 -3.56 -1.62
N THR A 9 -32.66 -4.77 -1.72
CA THR A 9 -33.39 -6.02 -1.46
C THR A 9 -33.91 -6.13 -0.03
N MET A 10 -33.38 -5.35 0.92
CA MET A 10 -33.78 -5.32 2.31
C MET A 10 -34.81 -4.22 2.64
N GLY A 11 -35.17 -3.37 1.65
CA GLY A 11 -36.15 -2.31 1.80
C GLY A 11 -35.55 -0.90 1.73
N GLU A 12 -36.28 0.07 2.28
CA GLU A 12 -35.93 1.47 2.22
C GLU A 12 -34.81 1.86 3.19
N VAL A 13 -33.96 2.81 2.75
CA VAL A 13 -32.91 3.41 3.57
C VAL A 13 -32.80 4.90 3.27
N LYS A 14 -32.56 5.71 4.31
CA LYS A 14 -32.31 7.16 4.19
C LYS A 14 -30.84 7.40 3.86
N VAL A 15 -30.57 7.99 2.70
CA VAL A 15 -29.23 8.37 2.23
C VAL A 15 -29.14 9.89 2.21
N PRO A 16 -28.02 10.53 2.58
CA PRO A 16 -27.87 11.98 2.47
C PRO A 16 -28.18 12.45 1.05
N LEU A 17 -28.96 13.55 0.93
CA LEU A 17 -29.50 13.99 -0.36
C LEU A 17 -28.41 14.26 -1.42
N THR A 18 -27.25 14.73 -1.00
CA THR A 18 -26.14 15.13 -1.87
C THR A 18 -25.12 14.03 -2.14
N ALA A 19 -25.16 12.91 -1.42
CA ALA A 19 -24.18 11.83 -1.56
C ALA A 19 -24.42 11.01 -2.84
N TYR A 20 -23.34 10.68 -3.54
CA TYR A 20 -23.40 9.76 -4.69
C TYR A 20 -23.50 8.30 -4.28
N TRP A 21 -23.09 7.91 -3.06
CA TRP A 21 -23.34 6.54 -2.60
C TRP A 21 -24.83 6.26 -2.43
N GLY A 22 -25.20 4.98 -2.40
CA GLY A 22 -26.57 4.53 -2.34
C GLY A 22 -26.91 3.73 -1.08
N ALA A 23 -27.95 2.90 -1.21
CA ALA A 23 -28.54 2.15 -0.11
C ALA A 23 -27.56 1.17 0.55
N GLN A 24 -26.76 0.42 -0.20
CA GLN A 24 -25.89 -0.60 0.35
C GLN A 24 -24.72 0.03 1.12
N THR A 25 -24.15 1.12 0.62
CA THR A 25 -23.11 1.88 1.32
C THR A 25 -23.66 2.46 2.63
N GLU A 26 -24.84 3.08 2.61
CA GLU A 26 -25.44 3.65 3.81
C GLU A 26 -25.76 2.59 4.87
N ARG A 27 -26.20 1.39 4.47
CA ARG A 27 -26.35 0.27 5.41
C ARG A 27 -25.02 -0.13 6.03
N SER A 28 -23.95 -0.18 5.24
CA SER A 28 -22.61 -0.50 5.75
C SER A 28 -22.14 0.53 6.77
N ARG A 29 -22.31 1.83 6.50
CA ARG A 29 -22.01 2.92 7.45
C ARG A 29 -22.77 2.78 8.77
N ASN A 30 -24.01 2.37 8.70
CA ASN A 30 -24.84 2.17 9.88
C ASN A 30 -24.49 0.90 10.66
N ASN A 31 -24.05 -0.15 9.96
CA ASN A 31 -23.78 -1.46 10.55
C ASN A 31 -22.37 -1.60 11.15
N PHE A 32 -21.36 -0.95 10.55
CA PHE A 32 -19.96 -1.06 10.95
C PHE A 32 -19.42 0.27 11.49
N LYS A 33 -19.50 0.46 12.79
CA LYS A 33 -19.03 1.66 13.51
C LYS A 33 -17.73 1.38 14.27
N ILE A 34 -16.75 0.82 13.60
CA ILE A 34 -15.47 0.39 14.17
C ILE A 34 -14.34 1.19 13.52
N GLY A 35 -13.62 1.95 14.32
CA GLY A 35 -12.53 2.81 13.83
C GLY A 35 -13.02 4.07 13.12
N PRO A 36 -12.11 4.83 12.49
CA PRO A 36 -12.45 6.07 11.82
C PRO A 36 -13.24 5.85 10.52
N GLU A 37 -14.23 6.69 10.27
CA GLU A 37 -14.94 6.74 8.99
C GLU A 37 -13.94 7.05 7.84
N GLY A 38 -14.15 6.45 6.67
CA GLY A 38 -13.24 6.61 5.53
C GLY A 38 -11.86 5.95 5.71
N SER A 39 -11.75 4.98 6.62
CA SER A 39 -10.47 4.30 6.85
C SER A 39 -10.10 3.25 5.78
N MET A 40 -10.99 2.91 4.84
CA MET A 40 -10.62 2.11 3.68
C MET A 40 -9.55 2.87 2.87
N PRO A 41 -8.38 2.25 2.57
CA PRO A 41 -7.34 2.92 1.82
C PRO A 41 -7.84 3.43 0.47
N ILE A 42 -7.58 4.69 0.15
CA ILE A 42 -8.05 5.32 -1.10
C ILE A 42 -7.48 4.61 -2.33
N GLU A 43 -6.31 3.99 -2.21
CA GLU A 43 -5.68 3.21 -3.27
C GLU A 43 -6.55 2.02 -3.72
N ILE A 44 -7.35 1.45 -2.80
CA ILE A 44 -8.34 0.42 -3.13
C ILE A 44 -9.46 1.00 -3.99
N ILE A 45 -9.90 2.22 -3.70
CA ILE A 45 -10.94 2.90 -4.46
C ILE A 45 -10.45 3.23 -5.88
N TYR A 46 -9.24 3.78 -6.00
CA TYR A 46 -8.64 4.03 -7.30
C TYR A 46 -8.41 2.72 -8.09
N ALA A 47 -8.03 1.64 -7.42
CA ALA A 47 -7.93 0.33 -8.04
C ALA A 47 -9.29 -0.17 -8.56
N PHE A 48 -10.37 0.04 -7.80
CA PHE A 48 -11.73 -0.22 -8.29
C PHE A 48 -12.08 0.63 -9.51
N ALA A 49 -11.70 1.91 -9.55
CA ALA A 49 -11.98 2.75 -10.72
C ALA A 49 -11.28 2.21 -11.98
N TYR A 50 -10.00 1.81 -11.91
CA TYR A 50 -9.31 1.11 -13.01
C TYR A 50 -10.05 -0.17 -13.43
N LEU A 51 -10.42 -0.99 -12.45
CA LEU A 51 -11.13 -2.25 -12.68
C LEU A 51 -12.49 -2.03 -13.34
N LYS A 52 -13.32 -1.10 -12.84
CA LYS A 52 -14.65 -0.83 -13.36
C LYS A 52 -14.59 -0.27 -14.78
N LYS A 53 -13.66 0.64 -15.04
CA LYS A 53 -13.39 1.13 -16.41
C LYS A 53 -13.00 -0.02 -17.34
N ALA A 54 -12.06 -0.86 -16.94
CA ALA A 54 -11.64 -2.02 -17.73
C ALA A 54 -12.77 -3.02 -17.97
N ALA A 55 -13.57 -3.30 -16.94
CA ALA A 55 -14.73 -4.20 -17.04
C ALA A 55 -15.79 -3.65 -18.00
N ALA A 56 -16.08 -2.34 -17.96
CA ALA A 56 -17.01 -1.72 -18.91
C ALA A 56 -16.53 -1.85 -20.36
N HIS A 57 -15.25 -1.61 -20.62
CA HIS A 57 -14.65 -1.77 -21.94
C HIS A 57 -14.68 -3.23 -22.41
N ALA A 58 -14.29 -4.18 -21.56
CA ALA A 58 -14.32 -5.60 -21.90
C ALA A 58 -15.75 -6.10 -22.18
N ASN A 59 -16.72 -5.70 -21.36
CA ASN A 59 -18.13 -6.06 -21.56
C ASN A 59 -18.69 -5.45 -22.85
N HIS A 60 -18.27 -4.24 -23.22
CA HIS A 60 -18.67 -3.63 -24.49
C HIS A 60 -18.07 -4.39 -25.68
N GLU A 61 -16.78 -4.68 -25.68
CA GLU A 61 -16.11 -5.43 -26.74
C GLU A 61 -16.70 -6.85 -26.93
N LEU A 62 -17.17 -7.45 -25.83
CA LEU A 62 -17.86 -8.75 -25.86
C LEU A 62 -19.36 -8.65 -26.12
N GLY A 63 -19.88 -7.46 -26.43
CA GLY A 63 -21.25 -7.24 -26.88
C GLY A 63 -22.33 -7.32 -25.79
N VAL A 64 -21.96 -7.27 -24.50
CA VAL A 64 -22.91 -7.39 -23.37
C VAL A 64 -23.17 -6.08 -22.64
N LEU A 65 -22.49 -4.98 -22.99
CA LEU A 65 -22.72 -3.63 -22.48
C LEU A 65 -22.79 -2.61 -23.63
N PRO A 66 -23.84 -1.75 -23.71
CA PRO A 66 -23.92 -0.70 -24.71
C PRO A 66 -22.78 0.33 -24.61
N LEU A 67 -22.45 0.94 -25.76
CA LEU A 67 -21.39 1.94 -25.90
C LEU A 67 -21.57 3.13 -24.93
N GLU A 68 -22.80 3.65 -24.89
CA GLU A 68 -23.14 4.83 -24.09
C GLU A 68 -22.91 4.58 -22.59
N LYS A 69 -23.24 3.37 -22.12
CA LYS A 69 -23.02 2.97 -20.71
C LYS A 69 -21.53 2.77 -20.41
N ARG A 70 -20.78 2.14 -21.35
CA ARG A 70 -19.32 2.02 -21.24
C ARG A 70 -18.66 3.40 -21.06
N ASP A 71 -19.03 4.35 -21.95
CA ASP A 71 -18.44 5.69 -21.95
C ASP A 71 -18.78 6.45 -20.68
N LEU A 72 -20.02 6.36 -20.23
CA LEU A 72 -20.47 7.01 -19.01
C LEU A 72 -19.76 6.44 -17.76
N ILE A 73 -19.61 5.13 -17.66
CA ILE A 73 -18.84 4.48 -16.58
C ILE A 73 -17.37 4.96 -16.64
N SER A 74 -16.78 5.03 -17.83
CA SER A 74 -15.38 5.45 -18.00
C SER A 74 -15.15 6.88 -17.52
N VAL A 75 -16.03 7.82 -17.88
CA VAL A 75 -15.93 9.23 -17.45
C VAL A 75 -15.94 9.34 -15.92
N VAL A 76 -16.86 8.65 -15.25
CA VAL A 76 -16.93 8.70 -13.79
C VAL A 76 -15.71 8.03 -13.14
N CYS A 77 -15.22 6.94 -13.71
CA CYS A 77 -13.99 6.31 -13.23
C CYS A 77 -12.79 7.26 -13.34
N ASP A 78 -12.69 8.05 -14.40
CA ASP A 78 -11.64 9.06 -14.57
C ASP A 78 -11.77 10.18 -13.52
N GLU A 79 -13.00 10.67 -13.24
CA GLU A 79 -13.24 11.62 -12.13
C GLU A 79 -12.81 11.05 -10.77
N ILE A 80 -13.04 9.76 -10.51
CA ILE A 80 -12.60 9.09 -9.27
C ILE A 80 -11.06 9.04 -9.22
N LEU A 81 -10.40 8.67 -10.32
CA LEU A 81 -8.94 8.61 -10.40
C LEU A 81 -8.27 9.97 -10.21
N ASP A 82 -8.94 11.05 -10.59
CA ASP A 82 -8.50 12.44 -10.37
C ASP A 82 -8.78 12.93 -8.93
N GLY A 83 -9.37 12.10 -8.07
CA GLY A 83 -9.66 12.43 -6.67
C GLY A 83 -10.90 13.31 -6.45
N ALA A 84 -11.69 13.57 -7.50
CA ALA A 84 -12.84 14.48 -7.42
C ALA A 84 -13.94 14.00 -6.44
N HIS A 85 -13.98 12.70 -6.14
CA HIS A 85 -15.02 12.06 -5.35
C HIS A 85 -14.53 11.32 -4.12
N ASP A 86 -13.34 11.61 -3.60
CA ASP A 86 -12.75 10.88 -2.45
C ASP A 86 -13.67 10.86 -1.22
N HIS A 87 -14.43 11.92 -1.01
CA HIS A 87 -15.39 12.05 0.08
C HIS A 87 -16.65 11.14 -0.06
N GLU A 88 -16.84 10.51 -1.21
CA GLU A 88 -17.96 9.60 -1.48
C GLU A 88 -17.64 8.15 -1.06
N PHE A 89 -16.46 7.89 -0.46
CA PHE A 89 -16.02 6.57 -0.02
C PHE A 89 -15.82 6.51 1.51
N PRO A 90 -16.93 6.59 2.28
CA PRO A 90 -16.88 6.75 3.74
C PRO A 90 -16.65 5.44 4.50
N LEU A 91 -16.48 4.31 3.82
CA LEU A 91 -16.46 3.00 4.46
C LEU A 91 -15.18 2.74 5.27
N VAL A 92 -15.32 1.88 6.27
CA VAL A 92 -14.22 1.49 7.16
C VAL A 92 -13.57 0.18 6.71
N ILE A 93 -12.34 -0.07 7.17
CA ILE A 93 -11.64 -1.36 6.97
C ILE A 93 -12.45 -2.50 7.58
N TRP A 94 -13.06 -2.26 8.76
CA TRP A 94 -13.80 -3.25 9.56
C TRP A 94 -15.22 -3.43 9.02
N GLN A 95 -15.33 -3.92 7.79
CA GLN A 95 -16.58 -4.21 7.08
C GLN A 95 -16.71 -5.72 6.82
N THR A 96 -17.67 -6.15 5.99
CA THR A 96 -17.71 -7.54 5.55
C THR A 96 -16.40 -7.97 4.92
N GLY A 97 -15.87 -9.10 5.34
CA GLY A 97 -14.53 -9.57 4.95
C GLY A 97 -14.37 -9.92 3.47
N SER A 98 -15.48 -10.08 2.73
CA SER A 98 -15.49 -10.22 1.28
C SER A 98 -15.16 -8.92 0.54
N GLY A 99 -15.32 -7.75 1.18
CA GLY A 99 -15.17 -6.44 0.57
C GLY A 99 -16.36 -6.00 -0.28
N THR A 100 -17.50 -6.68 -0.15
CA THR A 100 -18.72 -6.41 -0.94
C THR A 100 -19.17 -4.96 -0.81
N GLN A 101 -19.13 -4.37 0.39
CA GLN A 101 -19.59 -2.99 0.57
C GLN A 101 -18.70 -1.99 -0.17
N SER A 102 -17.39 -2.16 -0.20
CA SER A 102 -16.49 -1.29 -0.98
C SER A 102 -16.73 -1.43 -2.48
N ASN A 103 -16.96 -2.64 -2.98
CA ASN A 103 -17.36 -2.87 -4.38
C ASN A 103 -18.68 -2.17 -4.69
N MET A 104 -19.69 -2.30 -3.83
CA MET A 104 -20.98 -1.67 -4.04
C MET A 104 -20.92 -0.14 -3.88
N ASN A 105 -20.11 0.38 -2.95
CA ASN A 105 -19.90 1.81 -2.83
C ASN A 105 -19.38 2.40 -4.16
N CYS A 106 -18.39 1.77 -4.76
CA CYS A 106 -17.88 2.19 -6.07
C CYS A 106 -18.96 2.09 -7.16
N ASN A 107 -19.72 0.99 -7.21
CA ASN A 107 -20.80 0.81 -8.16
C ASN A 107 -21.90 1.87 -8.03
N GLU A 108 -22.31 2.18 -6.79
CA GLU A 108 -23.35 3.17 -6.48
C GLU A 108 -22.90 4.59 -6.85
N VAL A 109 -21.66 4.96 -6.50
CA VAL A 109 -21.09 6.27 -6.86
C VAL A 109 -21.01 6.42 -8.38
N ILE A 110 -20.52 5.41 -9.11
CA ILE A 110 -20.43 5.45 -10.57
C ILE A 110 -21.83 5.59 -11.20
N ALA A 111 -22.80 4.80 -10.74
CA ALA A 111 -24.15 4.84 -11.31
C ALA A 111 -24.85 6.18 -11.04
N ASN A 112 -24.79 6.68 -9.81
CA ASN A 112 -25.45 7.93 -9.42
C ASN A 112 -24.78 9.15 -10.05
N ARG A 113 -23.44 9.22 -10.05
CA ARG A 113 -22.72 10.29 -10.73
C ARG A 113 -22.94 10.30 -12.23
N GLY A 114 -22.93 9.11 -12.85
CA GLY A 114 -23.24 8.97 -14.27
C GLY A 114 -24.64 9.48 -14.62
N HIS A 115 -25.65 9.20 -13.78
CA HIS A 115 -27.00 9.74 -13.97
C HIS A 115 -27.04 11.26 -13.92
N VAL A 116 -26.33 11.87 -12.97
CA VAL A 116 -26.22 13.33 -12.84
C VAL A 116 -25.50 13.96 -14.05
N ILE A 117 -24.44 13.34 -14.57
CA ILE A 117 -23.76 13.79 -15.80
C ILE A 117 -24.73 13.86 -16.99
N GLN A 118 -25.70 12.96 -17.07
CA GLN A 118 -26.72 12.94 -18.12
C GLN A 118 -27.89 13.93 -17.87
N GLY A 119 -27.78 14.80 -16.85
CA GLY A 119 -28.76 15.81 -16.51
C GLY A 119 -29.89 15.36 -15.59
N GLY A 120 -29.78 14.14 -15.04
CA GLY A 120 -30.72 13.63 -14.03
C GLY A 120 -30.43 14.14 -12.62
N THR A 121 -31.33 13.83 -11.68
CA THR A 121 -31.17 14.12 -10.25
C THR A 121 -31.05 12.82 -9.45
N LEU A 122 -30.48 12.89 -8.24
CA LEU A 122 -30.29 11.70 -7.38
C LEU A 122 -31.61 11.07 -6.90
N THR A 123 -32.73 11.76 -7.05
CA THR A 123 -34.07 11.29 -6.69
C THR A 123 -34.84 10.66 -7.86
N ASP A 124 -34.32 10.74 -9.07
CA ASP A 124 -34.99 10.20 -10.26
C ASP A 124 -34.93 8.67 -10.28
N GLU A 125 -35.98 8.06 -10.82
CA GLU A 125 -36.06 6.62 -11.13
C GLU A 125 -36.82 6.38 -12.45
N PRO A 126 -36.36 5.49 -13.32
CA PRO A 126 -35.10 4.73 -13.24
C PRO A 126 -33.86 5.58 -13.59
N LYS A 127 -32.72 5.21 -13.02
CA LYS A 127 -31.44 5.82 -13.35
C LYS A 127 -30.87 5.27 -14.67
N VAL A 128 -30.00 6.04 -15.34
CA VAL A 128 -29.37 5.64 -16.62
C VAL A 128 -28.48 4.40 -16.46
N LEU A 129 -27.76 4.30 -15.32
CA LEU A 129 -26.93 3.17 -14.96
C LEU A 129 -27.49 2.46 -13.74
N ASN A 130 -27.52 1.13 -13.79
CA ASN A 130 -27.80 0.30 -12.63
C ASN A 130 -26.48 -0.17 -11.99
N PRO A 131 -26.29 0.00 -10.66
CA PRO A 131 -25.05 -0.40 -9.97
C PRO A 131 -24.71 -1.89 -10.15
N ASN A 132 -25.73 -2.77 -10.13
CA ASN A 132 -25.53 -4.22 -10.25
C ASN A 132 -25.48 -4.69 -11.73
N ASP A 133 -26.45 -4.26 -12.53
CA ASP A 133 -26.65 -4.84 -13.87
C ASP A 133 -25.73 -4.22 -14.93
N ASP A 134 -25.27 -2.98 -14.72
CA ASP A 134 -24.40 -2.28 -15.66
C ASP A 134 -22.97 -2.16 -15.12
N VAL A 135 -22.77 -1.52 -13.95
CA VAL A 135 -21.44 -1.25 -13.41
C VAL A 135 -20.75 -2.53 -12.92
N ASN A 136 -21.51 -3.44 -12.31
CA ASN A 136 -21.00 -4.73 -11.81
C ASN A 136 -21.18 -5.88 -12.81
N LYS A 137 -21.49 -5.60 -14.07
CA LYS A 137 -21.75 -6.63 -15.09
C LYS A 137 -20.57 -7.57 -15.26
N SER A 138 -20.85 -8.88 -15.33
CA SER A 138 -19.84 -9.95 -15.44
C SER A 138 -18.89 -10.05 -14.24
N GLN A 139 -19.28 -9.56 -13.08
CA GLN A 139 -18.43 -9.47 -11.87
C GLN A 139 -19.15 -10.01 -10.63
N SER A 140 -18.36 -10.35 -9.63
CA SER A 140 -18.79 -10.55 -8.25
C SER A 140 -17.87 -9.72 -7.34
N SER A 141 -18.34 -9.35 -6.14
CA SER A 141 -17.44 -8.77 -5.12
C SER A 141 -16.30 -9.73 -4.76
N ASN A 142 -16.51 -11.04 -4.95
CA ASN A 142 -15.54 -12.06 -4.60
C ASN A 142 -14.31 -12.06 -5.51
N ASP A 143 -14.45 -11.67 -6.79
CA ASP A 143 -13.33 -11.52 -7.72
C ASP A 143 -12.86 -10.07 -7.91
N THR A 144 -13.76 -9.07 -7.73
CA THR A 144 -13.40 -7.66 -7.88
C THR A 144 -12.52 -7.15 -6.74
N TYR A 145 -12.86 -7.47 -5.48
CA TYR A 145 -12.08 -6.96 -4.36
C TYR A 145 -10.63 -7.49 -4.34
N PRO A 146 -10.34 -8.80 -4.50
CA PRO A 146 -8.97 -9.27 -4.62
C PRO A 146 -8.23 -8.67 -5.82
N THR A 147 -8.92 -8.44 -6.94
CA THR A 147 -8.33 -7.74 -8.09
C THR A 147 -7.95 -6.30 -7.72
N ALA A 148 -8.81 -5.56 -7.03
CA ALA A 148 -8.50 -4.22 -6.54
C ALA A 148 -7.34 -4.23 -5.52
N MET A 149 -7.25 -5.22 -4.64
CA MET A 149 -6.11 -5.42 -3.73
C MET A 149 -4.79 -5.55 -4.51
N HIS A 150 -4.77 -6.38 -5.54
CA HIS A 150 -3.59 -6.62 -6.37
C HIS A 150 -3.18 -5.36 -7.15
N ILE A 151 -4.14 -4.66 -7.78
CA ILE A 151 -3.87 -3.41 -8.52
C ILE A 151 -3.29 -2.36 -7.57
N ALA A 152 -3.93 -2.14 -6.42
CA ALA A 152 -3.49 -1.15 -5.44
C ALA A 152 -2.08 -1.46 -4.90
N ALA A 153 -1.85 -2.71 -4.48
CA ALA A 153 -0.58 -3.14 -3.92
C ALA A 153 0.56 -3.09 -4.96
N TYR A 154 0.31 -3.55 -6.18
CA TYR A 154 1.30 -3.51 -7.26
C TYR A 154 1.67 -2.06 -7.58
N LYS A 155 0.66 -1.24 -7.87
CA LYS A 155 0.84 0.18 -8.24
C LYS A 155 1.60 0.95 -7.17
N GLN A 156 1.17 0.86 -5.92
CA GLN A 156 1.86 1.51 -4.79
C GLN A 156 3.31 1.01 -4.65
N THR A 157 3.55 -0.28 -4.84
CA THR A 157 4.89 -0.85 -4.69
C THR A 157 5.84 -0.32 -5.76
N VAL A 158 5.42 -0.26 -7.03
CA VAL A 158 6.30 0.20 -8.14
C VAL A 158 6.42 1.71 -8.22
N GLU A 159 5.38 2.46 -7.83
CA GLU A 159 5.37 3.92 -7.96
C GLU A 159 5.88 4.64 -6.70
N VAL A 160 5.81 4.00 -5.54
CA VAL A 160 6.15 4.62 -4.26
C VAL A 160 7.22 3.82 -3.52
N THR A 161 6.99 2.54 -3.23
CA THR A 161 7.86 1.77 -2.34
C THR A 161 9.24 1.52 -2.93
N LEU A 162 9.33 0.99 -4.14
CA LEU A 162 10.60 0.71 -4.80
C LEU A 162 11.41 1.97 -5.11
N PRO A 163 10.83 3.07 -5.63
CA PRO A 163 11.56 4.32 -5.83
C PRO A 163 12.12 4.90 -4.53
N GLY A 164 11.36 4.84 -3.42
CA GLY A 164 11.86 5.30 -2.13
C GLY A 164 13.03 4.46 -1.58
N LEU A 165 12.95 3.13 -1.72
CA LEU A 165 14.05 2.23 -1.36
C LEU A 165 15.27 2.45 -2.24
N LEU A 166 15.08 2.68 -3.55
CA LEU A 166 16.18 3.01 -4.47
C LEU A 166 16.88 4.29 -4.07
N CYS A 167 16.12 5.34 -3.73
CA CYS A 167 16.67 6.60 -3.24
C CYS A 167 17.51 6.39 -1.97
N LEU A 168 17.01 5.63 -1.01
CA LEU A 168 17.75 5.27 0.21
C LEU A 168 19.05 4.50 -0.11
N ARG A 169 18.96 3.50 -0.98
CA ARG A 169 20.10 2.70 -1.41
C ARG A 169 21.19 3.56 -2.03
N ASP A 170 20.80 4.49 -2.91
CA ASP A 170 21.76 5.38 -3.60
C ASP A 170 22.45 6.32 -2.62
N VAL A 171 21.73 6.84 -1.62
CA VAL A 171 22.32 7.65 -0.55
C VAL A 171 23.33 6.84 0.27
N LEU A 172 22.98 5.64 0.69
CA LEU A 172 23.88 4.75 1.44
C LEU A 172 25.08 4.35 0.59
N HIS A 173 24.91 4.14 -0.72
CA HIS A 173 25.98 3.83 -1.65
C HIS A 173 26.97 5.00 -1.78
N GLN A 174 26.45 6.23 -1.91
CA GLN A 174 27.31 7.40 -1.92
C GLN A 174 28.11 7.52 -0.62
N LYS A 175 27.48 7.27 0.56
CA LYS A 175 28.21 7.24 1.84
C LYS A 175 29.26 6.14 1.90
N ALA A 176 29.00 4.97 1.33
CA ALA A 176 30.01 3.90 1.22
C ALA A 176 31.23 4.37 0.40
N ILE A 177 31.03 5.14 -0.66
CA ILE A 177 32.11 5.73 -1.48
C ILE A 177 32.84 6.84 -0.69
N ASP A 178 32.10 7.78 -0.09
CA ASP A 178 32.67 8.90 0.67
C ASP A 178 33.57 8.43 1.83
N PHE A 179 33.20 7.32 2.45
CA PHE A 179 33.84 6.79 3.65
C PHE A 179 34.81 5.63 3.39
N LYS A 180 35.11 5.32 2.12
CA LYS A 180 35.91 4.15 1.73
C LYS A 180 37.32 4.10 2.33
N GLU A 181 37.95 5.26 2.58
CA GLU A 181 39.29 5.37 3.12
C GLU A 181 39.35 5.55 4.66
N ILE A 182 38.19 5.58 5.32
CA ILE A 182 38.12 5.86 6.76
C ILE A 182 38.19 4.55 7.52
N VAL A 183 39.39 4.25 8.01
CA VAL A 183 39.63 3.06 8.83
C VAL A 183 39.02 3.25 10.23
N LYS A 184 38.32 2.22 10.69
CA LYS A 184 37.70 2.16 12.02
C LYS A 184 37.88 0.80 12.64
N THR A 185 37.65 0.72 13.97
CA THR A 185 37.53 -0.57 14.67
C THR A 185 36.24 -1.28 14.26
N GLY A 186 36.32 -2.52 13.79
CA GLY A 186 35.18 -3.41 13.68
C GLY A 186 34.70 -3.80 15.10
N ARG A 187 33.40 -4.10 15.22
CA ARG A 187 32.81 -4.55 16.50
C ARG A 187 31.99 -5.80 16.32
N THR A 188 32.29 -6.82 17.14
CA THR A 188 31.47 -8.03 17.27
C THR A 188 31.13 -8.18 18.77
N HIS A 189 29.88 -8.53 19.09
CA HIS A 189 29.40 -8.57 20.48
C HIS A 189 29.56 -7.22 21.22
N PHE A 190 29.58 -6.09 20.50
CA PHE A 190 29.99 -4.75 21.02
C PHE A 190 31.44 -4.65 21.51
N MET A 191 32.25 -5.67 21.30
CA MET A 191 33.67 -5.68 21.64
C MET A 191 34.52 -5.33 20.41
N ASP A 192 35.69 -4.74 20.66
CA ASP A 192 36.64 -4.40 19.59
C ASP A 192 37.06 -5.65 18.81
N ALA A 193 37.11 -5.51 17.51
CA ALA A 193 37.49 -6.56 16.57
C ALA A 193 38.50 -6.03 15.54
N THR A 194 38.70 -6.77 14.45
CA THR A 194 39.64 -6.38 13.38
C THR A 194 39.21 -5.09 12.68
N PRO A 195 40.16 -4.28 12.16
CA PRO A 195 39.86 -3.08 11.42
C PRO A 195 39.08 -3.36 10.13
N LEU A 196 38.21 -2.42 9.79
CA LEU A 196 37.57 -2.28 8.46
C LEU A 196 37.45 -0.79 8.14
N THR A 197 36.95 -0.47 6.94
CA THR A 197 36.61 0.93 6.66
C THR A 197 35.13 1.20 6.94
N LEU A 198 34.79 2.43 7.29
CA LEU A 198 33.39 2.84 7.45
C LEU A 198 32.61 2.68 6.12
N GLY A 199 33.29 2.88 4.97
CA GLY A 199 32.69 2.59 3.66
C GLY A 199 32.32 1.11 3.48
N GLN A 200 33.16 0.19 3.96
CA GLN A 200 32.81 -1.26 3.95
C GLN A 200 31.59 -1.56 4.82
N GLU A 201 31.46 -0.95 5.97
CA GLU A 201 30.29 -1.10 6.83
C GLU A 201 29.01 -0.60 6.12
N PHE A 202 29.05 0.59 5.51
CA PHE A 202 27.92 1.14 4.73
C PHE A 202 27.60 0.32 3.48
N SER A 203 28.60 -0.32 2.83
CA SER A 203 28.36 -1.20 1.68
C SER A 203 27.50 -2.42 2.06
N GLY A 204 27.59 -2.88 3.31
CA GLY A 204 26.71 -3.92 3.83
C GLY A 204 25.24 -3.47 3.91
N TYR A 205 24.99 -2.21 4.27
CA TYR A 205 23.65 -1.63 4.27
C TYR A 205 23.07 -1.52 2.85
N VAL A 206 23.89 -1.11 1.88
CA VAL A 206 23.52 -1.08 0.46
C VAL A 206 23.06 -2.47 -0.01
N ALA A 207 23.87 -3.49 0.25
CA ALA A 207 23.54 -4.86 -0.12
C ALA A 207 22.22 -5.36 0.50
N GLN A 208 21.92 -4.98 1.75
CA GLN A 208 20.65 -5.31 2.41
C GLN A 208 19.44 -4.70 1.67
N ILE A 209 19.55 -3.46 1.20
CA ILE A 209 18.48 -2.80 0.45
C ILE A 209 18.34 -3.40 -0.97
N ASP A 210 19.46 -3.66 -1.67
CA ASP A 210 19.42 -4.32 -2.98
C ASP A 210 18.72 -5.68 -2.91
N TYR A 211 19.04 -6.49 -1.90
CA TYR A 211 18.37 -7.77 -1.69
C TYR A 211 16.89 -7.60 -1.32
N SER A 212 16.53 -6.53 -0.60
CA SER A 212 15.13 -6.23 -0.26
C SER A 212 14.33 -5.89 -1.51
N MET A 213 14.84 -5.01 -2.37
CA MET A 213 14.19 -4.65 -3.64
C MET A 213 14.05 -5.89 -4.56
N ARG A 214 15.06 -6.75 -4.62
CA ARG A 214 14.97 -8.01 -5.38
C ARG A 214 13.84 -8.91 -4.87
N THR A 215 13.69 -9.06 -3.55
CA THR A 215 12.65 -9.90 -2.96
C THR A 215 11.25 -9.31 -3.22
N ILE A 216 11.10 -7.98 -3.13
CA ILE A 216 9.84 -7.29 -3.45
C ILE A 216 9.49 -7.49 -4.93
N ASN A 217 10.45 -7.31 -5.86
CA ASN A 217 10.19 -7.53 -7.29
C ASN A 217 9.77 -8.97 -7.60
N HIS A 218 10.34 -9.97 -6.92
CA HIS A 218 9.91 -11.35 -7.06
C HIS A 218 8.45 -11.55 -6.61
N ALA A 219 8.08 -11.00 -5.45
CA ALA A 219 6.70 -11.08 -4.96
C ALA A 219 5.67 -10.41 -5.90
N LEU A 220 6.08 -9.37 -6.63
CA LEU A 220 5.20 -8.69 -7.60
C LEU A 220 4.78 -9.58 -8.77
N GLU A 221 5.52 -10.64 -9.09
CA GLU A 221 5.15 -11.57 -10.17
C GLU A 221 3.80 -12.22 -9.89
N ALA A 222 3.57 -12.67 -8.65
CA ALA A 222 2.29 -13.26 -8.25
C ALA A 222 1.19 -12.19 -8.08
N VAL A 223 1.54 -10.99 -7.59
CA VAL A 223 0.58 -9.87 -7.45
C VAL A 223 0.06 -9.39 -8.81
N ALA A 224 0.80 -9.59 -9.90
CA ALA A 224 0.35 -9.25 -11.25
C ALA A 224 -0.80 -10.15 -11.77
N GLU A 225 -1.05 -11.29 -11.16
CA GLU A 225 -2.12 -12.22 -11.55
C GLU A 225 -3.47 -11.81 -10.91
N LEU A 226 -4.50 -11.58 -11.73
CA LEU A 226 -5.78 -11.02 -11.30
C LEU A 226 -6.89 -12.07 -11.21
N ALA A 227 -7.67 -12.01 -10.12
CA ALA A 227 -8.80 -12.89 -9.85
C ALA A 227 -10.01 -12.63 -10.76
N LEU A 228 -10.13 -11.44 -11.34
CA LEU A 228 -11.31 -10.98 -12.10
C LEU A 228 -11.64 -11.94 -13.25
N GLY A 229 -12.92 -12.24 -13.36
CA GLY A 229 -13.44 -13.27 -14.27
C GLY A 229 -13.73 -14.61 -13.59
N GLY A 230 -13.31 -14.80 -12.33
CA GLY A 230 -13.68 -15.97 -11.51
C GLY A 230 -15.11 -15.90 -10.98
N THR A 231 -15.67 -14.71 -10.90
CA THR A 231 -16.98 -14.40 -10.33
C THR A 231 -17.19 -14.89 -8.89
N ALA A 232 -18.26 -15.64 -8.61
CA ALA A 232 -18.66 -15.96 -7.23
C ALA A 232 -17.70 -16.93 -6.52
N VAL A 233 -17.22 -17.97 -7.23
CA VAL A 233 -16.44 -19.08 -6.65
C VAL A 233 -15.25 -19.53 -7.49
N GLY A 234 -14.94 -18.85 -8.58
CA GLY A 234 -13.81 -19.18 -9.46
C GLY A 234 -14.18 -19.85 -10.80
N THR A 235 -15.44 -20.19 -11.02
CA THR A 235 -15.92 -20.89 -12.22
C THR A 235 -16.19 -19.97 -13.41
N GLY A 236 -16.24 -18.65 -13.19
CA GLY A 236 -16.59 -17.68 -14.25
C GLY A 236 -18.07 -17.67 -14.64
N LEU A 237 -18.94 -18.13 -13.75
CA LEU A 237 -20.39 -18.12 -14.02
C LEU A 237 -20.88 -16.71 -14.31
N ASN A 238 -21.73 -16.56 -15.36
CA ASN A 238 -22.29 -15.30 -15.85
C ASN A 238 -21.29 -14.34 -16.54
N THR A 239 -20.09 -14.82 -16.91
CA THR A 239 -19.19 -14.05 -17.77
C THR A 239 -19.28 -14.48 -19.24
N PRO A 240 -19.11 -13.56 -20.20
CA PRO A 240 -18.87 -13.93 -21.60
C PRO A 240 -17.54 -14.69 -21.73
N LYS A 241 -17.45 -15.56 -22.74
CA LYS A 241 -16.20 -16.30 -23.00
C LYS A 241 -15.05 -15.35 -23.30
N GLY A 242 -13.94 -15.52 -22.61
CA GLY A 242 -12.72 -14.70 -22.78
C GLY A 242 -12.72 -13.38 -21.99
N TYR A 243 -13.74 -13.14 -21.18
CA TYR A 243 -13.83 -11.93 -20.35
C TYR A 243 -12.64 -11.77 -19.42
N ASP A 244 -12.23 -12.83 -18.74
CA ASP A 244 -11.13 -12.84 -17.78
C ASP A 244 -9.79 -12.40 -18.38
N VAL A 245 -9.48 -12.87 -19.59
CA VAL A 245 -8.26 -12.48 -20.34
C VAL A 245 -8.37 -11.04 -20.82
N LEU A 246 -9.52 -10.67 -21.38
CA LEU A 246 -9.73 -9.35 -21.97
C LEU A 246 -9.73 -8.26 -20.90
N VAL A 247 -10.40 -8.48 -19.77
CA VAL A 247 -10.47 -7.48 -18.69
C VAL A 247 -9.10 -7.26 -18.03
N ALA A 248 -8.31 -8.32 -17.83
CA ALA A 248 -6.93 -8.19 -17.32
C ALA A 248 -6.05 -7.40 -18.31
N LYS A 249 -6.20 -7.63 -19.62
CA LYS A 249 -5.52 -6.84 -20.64
C LYS A 249 -5.92 -5.37 -20.59
N LYS A 250 -7.20 -5.05 -20.42
CA LYS A 250 -7.67 -3.66 -20.27
C LYS A 250 -7.14 -2.99 -19.00
N ILE A 251 -7.07 -3.73 -17.89
CA ILE A 251 -6.45 -3.21 -16.66
C ILE A 251 -4.98 -2.89 -16.93
N ALA A 252 -4.23 -3.77 -17.60
CA ALA A 252 -2.85 -3.52 -17.97
C ALA A 252 -2.69 -2.29 -18.88
N GLU A 253 -3.57 -2.12 -19.88
CA GLU A 253 -3.59 -0.96 -20.77
C GLU A 253 -3.83 0.36 -20.01
N PHE A 254 -4.82 0.40 -19.11
CA PHE A 254 -5.16 1.64 -18.39
C PHE A 254 -4.18 2.00 -17.25
N THR A 255 -3.54 1.01 -16.66
CA THR A 255 -2.57 1.23 -15.58
C THR A 255 -1.13 1.38 -16.08
N GLY A 256 -0.82 0.90 -17.28
CA GLY A 256 0.54 0.77 -17.79
C GLY A 256 1.37 -0.30 -17.07
N LEU A 257 0.72 -1.22 -16.32
CA LEU A 257 1.34 -2.24 -15.49
C LEU A 257 1.10 -3.64 -16.05
N PRO A 258 1.96 -4.64 -15.79
CA PRO A 258 1.95 -5.93 -16.49
C PRO A 258 0.93 -6.94 -15.91
N PHE A 259 -0.30 -6.50 -15.69
CA PHE A 259 -1.34 -7.37 -15.17
C PHE A 259 -1.79 -8.41 -16.18
N VAL A 260 -2.03 -9.63 -15.67
CA VAL A 260 -2.53 -10.77 -16.43
C VAL A 260 -3.66 -11.48 -15.67
N THR A 261 -4.45 -12.28 -16.38
CA THR A 261 -5.45 -13.13 -15.73
C THR A 261 -4.79 -14.22 -14.90
N ALA A 262 -5.24 -14.46 -13.65
CA ALA A 262 -4.70 -15.51 -12.82
C ALA A 262 -4.89 -16.89 -13.45
N LYS A 263 -3.86 -17.72 -13.38
CA LYS A 263 -3.86 -19.10 -13.92
C LYS A 263 -4.87 -19.99 -13.22
N ASN A 264 -5.12 -19.72 -11.93
CA ASN A 264 -6.08 -20.45 -11.12
C ASN A 264 -7.00 -19.47 -10.38
N LYS A 265 -8.26 -19.37 -10.84
CA LYS A 265 -9.25 -18.45 -10.25
C LYS A 265 -9.72 -18.90 -8.85
N PHE A 266 -9.64 -20.18 -8.55
CA PHE A 266 -10.06 -20.72 -7.23
C PHE A 266 -9.07 -20.28 -6.14
N GLU A 267 -7.77 -20.39 -6.42
CA GLU A 267 -6.72 -19.89 -5.53
C GLU A 267 -6.82 -18.35 -5.40
N ALA A 268 -6.92 -17.63 -6.51
CA ALA A 268 -6.94 -16.17 -6.53
C ALA A 268 -8.12 -15.53 -5.78
N LEU A 269 -9.25 -16.25 -5.64
CA LEU A 269 -10.41 -15.79 -4.87
C LEU A 269 -10.30 -16.09 -3.36
N ALA A 270 -9.69 -17.21 -3.00
CA ALA A 270 -9.81 -17.79 -1.65
C ALA A 270 -8.52 -17.75 -0.81
N ALA A 271 -7.33 -17.66 -1.41
CA ALA A 271 -6.08 -17.82 -0.66
C ALA A 271 -5.38 -16.48 -0.37
N HIS A 272 -5.13 -15.63 -1.34
CA HIS A 272 -4.38 -14.38 -1.24
C HIS A 272 -2.89 -14.54 -0.90
N ASP A 273 -2.29 -15.67 -1.27
CA ASP A 273 -0.88 -16.00 -1.02
C ASP A 273 0.07 -14.95 -1.61
N ALA A 274 -0.26 -14.37 -2.77
CA ALA A 274 0.51 -13.27 -3.37
C ALA A 274 0.63 -12.04 -2.44
N MET A 275 -0.45 -11.70 -1.72
CA MET A 275 -0.42 -10.59 -0.76
C MET A 275 0.38 -10.95 0.50
N VAL A 276 0.33 -12.21 0.94
CA VAL A 276 1.14 -12.72 2.07
C VAL A 276 2.63 -12.71 1.69
N GLU A 277 2.99 -13.11 0.47
CA GLU A 277 4.36 -13.08 -0.02
C GLU A 277 4.89 -11.64 -0.08
N LEU A 278 4.13 -10.69 -0.64
CA LEU A 278 4.51 -9.29 -0.67
C LEU A 278 4.68 -8.72 0.74
N SER A 279 3.77 -9.03 1.66
CA SER A 279 3.89 -8.66 3.07
C SER A 279 5.16 -9.20 3.72
N GLY A 280 5.50 -10.46 3.45
CA GLY A 280 6.74 -11.08 3.91
C GLY A 280 7.99 -10.39 3.35
N ALA A 281 7.96 -9.94 2.10
CA ALA A 281 9.04 -9.17 1.48
C ALA A 281 9.20 -7.77 2.13
N LEU A 282 8.09 -7.10 2.45
CA LEU A 282 8.08 -5.83 3.17
C LEU A 282 8.59 -6.00 4.60
N LYS A 283 8.18 -7.06 5.31
CA LYS A 283 8.71 -7.40 6.65
C LYS A 283 10.21 -7.65 6.59
N ARG A 284 10.72 -8.42 5.62
CA ARG A 284 12.16 -8.63 5.46
C ARG A 284 12.89 -7.29 5.30
N THR A 285 12.32 -6.37 4.51
CA THR A 285 12.86 -5.02 4.33
C THR A 285 12.90 -4.27 5.66
N ALA A 286 11.82 -4.32 6.45
CA ALA A 286 11.75 -3.70 7.76
C ALA A 286 12.81 -4.26 8.72
N VAL A 287 13.09 -5.57 8.70
CA VAL A 287 14.17 -6.18 9.50
C VAL A 287 15.54 -5.61 9.12
N SER A 288 15.82 -5.44 7.81
CA SER A 288 17.05 -4.83 7.34
C SER A 288 17.17 -3.36 7.77
N LEU A 289 16.10 -2.59 7.60
CA LEU A 289 16.04 -1.18 7.99
C LEU A 289 16.19 -0.98 9.52
N MET A 290 15.61 -1.86 10.32
CA MET A 290 15.75 -1.86 11.78
C MET A 290 17.23 -1.98 12.18
N LYS A 291 17.96 -2.90 11.56
CA LYS A 291 19.40 -3.09 11.82
C LYS A 291 20.19 -1.84 11.40
N ILE A 292 19.94 -1.31 10.22
CA ILE A 292 20.61 -0.10 9.72
C ILE A 292 20.35 1.09 10.65
N ALA A 293 19.11 1.32 11.05
CA ALA A 293 18.73 2.40 11.94
C ALA A 293 19.42 2.29 13.32
N ASN A 294 19.49 1.10 13.88
CA ASN A 294 20.15 0.87 15.16
C ASN A 294 21.66 1.08 15.08
N ASP A 295 22.32 0.62 14.03
CA ASP A 295 23.75 0.89 13.83
C ASP A 295 24.01 2.38 13.72
N ILE A 296 23.24 3.13 12.93
CA ILE A 296 23.37 4.58 12.78
C ILE A 296 23.19 5.29 14.13
N ARG A 297 22.21 4.87 14.95
CA ARG A 297 22.00 5.43 16.30
C ARG A 297 23.21 5.20 17.18
N MET A 298 23.80 4.01 17.16
CA MET A 298 24.98 3.67 17.95
C MET A 298 26.22 4.42 17.45
N LEU A 299 26.47 4.43 16.14
CA LEU A 299 27.61 5.14 15.55
C LEU A 299 27.58 6.64 15.82
N SER A 300 26.40 7.25 15.94
CA SER A 300 26.21 8.67 16.25
C SER A 300 26.13 8.98 17.75
N SER A 301 26.20 7.98 18.61
CA SER A 301 26.00 8.16 20.05
C SER A 301 27.08 9.01 20.71
N GLY A 302 26.71 9.80 21.68
CA GLY A 302 27.62 10.62 22.47
C GLY A 302 27.44 12.11 22.17
N PRO A 303 28.45 12.82 21.65
CA PRO A 303 29.75 12.35 21.11
C PRO A 303 30.87 12.10 22.14
N ARG A 304 30.75 12.56 23.37
CA ARG A 304 31.84 12.49 24.34
C ARG A 304 31.95 11.14 25.04
N CYS A 305 30.83 10.58 25.44
CA CYS A 305 30.74 9.32 26.21
C CYS A 305 30.08 8.19 25.39
N GLY A 306 30.01 8.31 24.08
CA GLY A 306 29.50 7.30 23.17
C GLY A 306 30.52 6.98 22.07
N ILE A 307 30.02 6.33 20.98
CA ILE A 307 30.88 5.91 19.86
C ILE A 307 31.33 7.13 19.04
N GLY A 308 30.38 8.00 18.63
CA GLY A 308 30.66 9.28 17.95
C GLY A 308 31.46 9.17 16.65
N GLU A 309 31.29 8.08 15.88
CA GLU A 309 31.99 7.89 14.59
C GLU A 309 31.34 8.63 13.44
N ILE A 310 30.04 8.92 13.53
CA ILE A 310 29.29 9.71 12.54
C ILE A 310 28.52 10.84 13.23
N ILE A 311 28.19 11.88 12.48
CA ILE A 311 27.29 12.96 12.89
C ILE A 311 26.03 12.85 12.06
N ILE A 312 24.89 12.89 12.73
CA ILE A 312 23.56 13.01 12.10
C ILE A 312 23.08 14.46 12.17
N PRO A 313 22.15 14.88 11.29
CA PRO A 313 21.66 16.26 11.30
C PRO A 313 20.89 16.61 12.57
N ASP A 314 21.05 17.86 13.00
CA ASP A 314 20.28 18.49 14.06
C ASP A 314 18.92 18.93 13.48
N ASN A 315 17.91 18.06 13.57
CA ASN A 315 16.61 18.34 12.98
C ASN A 315 15.68 19.11 13.95
N GLU A 316 15.88 18.92 15.27
CA GLU A 316 15.05 19.49 16.31
C GLU A 316 15.77 19.52 17.67
N PRO A 317 15.37 20.40 18.61
CA PRO A 317 15.90 20.38 19.98
C PRO A 317 15.61 19.05 20.66
N GLY A 318 16.64 18.36 21.13
CA GLY A 318 16.51 17.03 21.73
C GLY A 318 16.11 17.01 23.21
N SER A 319 16.10 18.18 23.88
CA SER A 319 15.74 18.29 25.30
C SER A 319 15.34 19.71 25.66
N SER A 320 14.33 19.85 26.52
CA SER A 320 13.91 21.15 27.08
C SER A 320 14.83 21.64 28.21
N ILE A 321 15.62 20.74 28.84
CA ILE A 321 16.45 21.06 30.01
C ILE A 321 17.96 20.91 29.77
N MET A 322 18.37 20.37 28.62
CA MET A 322 19.77 20.17 28.24
C MET A 322 20.06 20.87 26.92
N PRO A 323 20.45 22.16 26.92
CA PRO A 323 20.74 22.91 25.70
C PRO A 323 21.83 22.23 24.83
N GLY A 324 21.62 22.15 23.55
CA GLY A 324 22.57 21.53 22.61
C GLY A 324 22.54 19.99 22.56
N LYS A 325 21.64 19.33 23.30
CA LYS A 325 21.44 17.90 23.16
C LYS A 325 20.59 17.63 21.89
N VAL A 326 21.14 16.85 20.97
CA VAL A 326 20.46 16.41 19.76
C VAL A 326 20.24 14.89 19.82
N ASN A 327 19.03 14.46 19.52
CA ASN A 327 18.66 13.04 19.52
C ASN A 327 18.61 12.47 18.11
N PRO A 328 18.87 11.18 17.92
CA PRO A 328 18.75 10.50 16.62
C PRO A 328 17.28 10.19 16.27
N THR A 329 16.41 11.23 16.30
CA THR A 329 14.95 11.07 16.23
C THR A 329 14.46 10.39 14.97
N GLN A 330 15.15 10.61 13.85
CA GLN A 330 14.78 10.00 12.56
C GLN A 330 15.08 8.49 12.54
N PRO A 331 16.28 8.01 12.92
CA PRO A 331 16.48 6.57 13.10
C PRO A 331 15.55 5.95 14.16
N GLU A 332 15.17 6.69 15.21
CA GLU A 332 14.17 6.22 16.19
C GLU A 332 12.79 6.02 15.53
N ALA A 333 12.32 7.01 14.77
CA ALA A 333 11.07 6.89 14.01
C ALA A 333 11.11 5.71 13.04
N LEU A 334 12.24 5.49 12.35
CA LEU A 334 12.40 4.33 11.46
C LEU A 334 12.29 3.01 12.21
N THR A 335 12.84 2.91 13.44
CA THR A 335 12.68 1.66 14.24
C THR A 335 11.23 1.41 14.64
N MET A 336 10.45 2.46 14.94
CA MET A 336 9.00 2.33 15.20
C MET A 336 8.22 1.91 13.95
N VAL A 337 8.54 2.46 12.80
CA VAL A 337 7.97 2.03 11.50
C VAL A 337 8.26 0.56 11.24
N CYS A 338 9.51 0.13 11.43
CA CYS A 338 9.87 -1.27 11.24
C CYS A 338 9.07 -2.21 12.16
N ALA A 339 8.89 -1.83 13.41
CA ALA A 339 8.07 -2.60 14.36
C ALA A 339 6.61 -2.69 13.89
N GLN A 340 6.02 -1.58 13.38
CA GLN A 340 4.67 -1.57 12.85
C GLN A 340 4.53 -2.48 11.62
N VAL A 341 5.47 -2.43 10.67
CA VAL A 341 5.47 -3.29 9.48
C VAL A 341 5.56 -4.77 9.84
N ILE A 342 6.39 -5.12 10.84
CA ILE A 342 6.47 -6.49 11.34
C ILE A 342 5.14 -6.92 11.96
N GLY A 343 4.48 -6.06 12.73
CA GLY A 343 3.15 -6.32 13.29
C GLY A 343 2.07 -6.47 12.22
N ASN A 344 2.11 -5.66 11.19
CA ASN A 344 1.19 -5.75 10.04
C ASN A 344 1.31 -7.10 9.31
N ASP A 345 2.53 -7.62 9.14
CA ASP A 345 2.76 -8.92 8.53
C ASP A 345 2.14 -10.07 9.33
N VAL A 346 2.11 -9.99 10.64
CA VAL A 346 1.39 -10.96 11.49
C VAL A 346 -0.09 -10.95 11.18
N ALA A 347 -0.71 -9.76 11.08
CA ALA A 347 -2.12 -9.64 10.74
C ALA A 347 -2.43 -10.18 9.33
N VAL A 348 -1.56 -9.91 8.35
CA VAL A 348 -1.68 -10.41 6.97
C VAL A 348 -1.55 -11.93 6.94
N SER A 349 -0.58 -12.51 7.65
CA SER A 349 -0.36 -13.96 7.71
C SER A 349 -1.55 -14.68 8.35
N ILE A 350 -2.11 -14.14 9.43
CA ILE A 350 -3.34 -14.67 10.05
C ILE A 350 -4.51 -14.56 9.06
N GLY A 351 -4.67 -13.41 8.42
CA GLY A 351 -5.71 -13.20 7.41
C GLY A 351 -5.60 -14.19 6.24
N GLY A 352 -4.41 -14.38 5.70
CA GLY A 352 -4.15 -15.34 4.61
C GLY A 352 -4.48 -16.78 4.99
N SER A 353 -4.20 -17.18 6.24
CA SER A 353 -4.48 -18.54 6.74
C SER A 353 -5.97 -18.82 7.02
N ASN A 354 -6.86 -17.84 6.89
CA ASN A 354 -8.27 -17.94 7.17
C ASN A 354 -9.18 -17.95 5.92
N GLY A 355 -8.68 -18.38 4.77
CA GLY A 355 -9.49 -18.77 3.62
C GLY A 355 -10.23 -20.08 3.90
N HIS A 356 -11.54 -20.10 3.62
CA HIS A 356 -12.36 -21.30 3.78
C HIS A 356 -13.07 -21.58 2.46
N PHE A 357 -12.82 -22.78 1.90
CA PHE A 357 -13.37 -23.18 0.61
C PHE A 357 -13.05 -22.15 -0.48
N GLU A 358 -14.06 -21.48 -1.06
CA GLU A 358 -13.91 -20.61 -2.21
C GLU A 358 -13.82 -19.12 -1.86
N LEU A 359 -13.68 -18.75 -0.56
CA LEU A 359 -13.59 -17.35 -0.16
C LEU A 359 -12.72 -17.15 1.08
N ASN A 360 -11.94 -16.07 1.06
CA ASN A 360 -11.29 -15.49 2.23
C ASN A 360 -12.04 -14.23 2.66
N VAL A 361 -12.36 -14.11 3.95
CA VAL A 361 -13.13 -12.98 4.51
C VAL A 361 -12.28 -12.04 5.36
N PHE A 362 -10.96 -12.00 5.15
CA PHE A 362 -10.01 -11.08 5.77
C PHE A 362 -9.45 -10.03 4.78
N LYS A 363 -10.01 -9.96 3.58
CA LYS A 363 -9.46 -9.13 2.49
C LYS A 363 -9.25 -7.65 2.87
N PRO A 364 -10.18 -6.95 3.54
CA PRO A 364 -9.96 -5.55 3.91
C PRO A 364 -8.76 -5.35 4.86
N VAL A 365 -8.57 -6.27 5.82
CA VAL A 365 -7.45 -6.23 6.76
C VAL A 365 -6.13 -6.53 6.04
N ILE A 366 -6.09 -7.53 5.16
CA ILE A 366 -4.91 -7.87 4.36
C ILE A 366 -4.50 -6.66 3.51
N ALA A 367 -5.43 -6.07 2.75
CA ALA A 367 -5.18 -4.93 1.90
C ALA A 367 -4.63 -3.72 2.68
N ALA A 368 -5.32 -3.34 3.77
CA ALA A 368 -4.94 -2.17 4.57
C ALA A 368 -3.53 -2.31 5.17
N ASN A 369 -3.20 -3.48 5.71
CA ASN A 369 -1.89 -3.71 6.32
C ASN A 369 -0.75 -3.76 5.30
N VAL A 370 -0.95 -4.37 4.12
CA VAL A 370 0.07 -4.38 3.05
C VAL A 370 0.31 -2.96 2.52
N LEU A 371 -0.76 -2.22 2.21
CA LEU A 371 -0.65 -0.84 1.72
C LEU A 371 -0.02 0.09 2.75
N GLN A 372 -0.41 -0.01 4.03
CA GLN A 372 0.22 0.76 5.10
C GLN A 372 1.71 0.45 5.21
N SER A 373 2.10 -0.82 5.16
CA SER A 373 3.50 -1.24 5.23
C SER A 373 4.34 -0.67 4.11
N GLY A 374 3.85 -0.73 2.86
CA GLY A 374 4.52 -0.16 1.70
C GLY A 374 4.74 1.35 1.81
N ARG A 375 3.73 2.10 2.30
CA ARG A 375 3.84 3.55 2.52
C ARG A 375 4.83 3.91 3.62
N LEU A 376 4.75 3.23 4.76
CA LEU A 376 5.56 3.53 5.93
C LEU A 376 7.06 3.35 5.66
N ILE A 377 7.45 2.31 4.92
CA ILE A 377 8.85 2.03 4.59
C ILE A 377 9.51 3.19 3.85
N VAL A 378 8.76 3.90 3.01
CA VAL A 378 9.31 4.95 2.12
C VAL A 378 9.44 6.30 2.79
N MET A 379 8.56 6.63 3.73
CA MET A 379 8.52 7.96 4.36
C MET A 379 9.82 8.37 5.07
N HIS A 380 10.75 7.43 5.29
CA HIS A 380 11.98 7.64 6.04
C HIS A 380 13.27 7.62 5.20
N ALA A 381 13.19 7.31 3.90
CA ALA A 381 14.38 7.24 3.03
C ALA A 381 15.13 8.57 2.90
N SER A 382 14.42 9.69 2.87
CA SER A 382 15.00 11.02 2.74
C SER A 382 15.82 11.47 3.96
N LEU A 383 15.68 10.81 5.10
CA LEU A 383 16.23 11.24 6.38
C LEU A 383 17.70 10.84 6.58
N LEU A 384 18.13 9.77 5.93
CA LEU A 384 19.53 9.30 5.97
C LEU A 384 20.44 10.07 5.01
N GLN A 385 19.90 10.93 4.16
CA GLN A 385 20.67 11.70 3.17
C GLN A 385 21.69 12.66 3.81
N LYS A 386 21.45 13.12 5.02
CA LYS A 386 22.24 14.17 5.68
C LYS A 386 23.30 13.64 6.66
N ILE A 387 23.56 12.33 6.68
CA ILE A 387 24.61 11.77 7.53
C ILE A 387 25.99 12.26 7.08
N VAL A 388 26.78 12.75 8.03
CA VAL A 388 28.16 13.22 7.78
C VAL A 388 29.13 12.64 8.82
N LEU A 389 30.42 12.71 8.52
CA LEU A 389 31.47 12.31 9.46
C LEU A 389 31.77 13.40 10.48
N PRO A 390 32.19 13.04 11.72
CA PRO A 390 32.84 13.95 12.64
C PRO A 390 34.14 14.46 11.99
N GLY A 391 34.27 15.76 11.79
CA GLY A 391 35.51 16.38 11.33
C GLY A 391 35.44 17.17 10.03
N SER A 392 34.35 17.16 9.29
CA SER A 392 34.22 18.01 8.10
C SER A 392 33.78 19.45 8.39
N SER A 393 33.39 19.78 9.62
CA SER A 393 33.09 21.16 10.02
C SER A 393 33.19 21.50 11.53
N GLN A 394 33.41 20.52 12.42
CA GLN A 394 33.71 20.81 13.83
C GLN A 394 34.68 19.76 14.40
N THR A 395 35.91 20.15 14.65
CA THR A 395 36.88 19.36 15.44
C THR A 395 36.47 19.31 16.90
N TYR A 396 35.70 18.27 17.27
CA TYR A 396 35.79 17.85 18.68
C TYR A 396 37.11 17.11 18.85
N PRO A 397 37.97 17.48 19.84
CA PRO A 397 39.18 16.75 20.10
C PRO A 397 38.77 15.33 20.46
N LYS A 398 39.15 14.34 19.67
CA LYS A 398 39.12 12.95 20.09
C LYS A 398 39.95 12.88 21.36
N SER A 399 39.34 12.43 22.45
CA SER A 399 40.14 11.97 23.57
C SER A 399 40.98 10.82 23.06
N THR A 400 42.22 11.07 22.75
CA THR A 400 43.25 10.04 22.60
C THR A 400 43.45 9.39 23.96
N ASN A 401 42.45 8.66 24.44
CA ASN A 401 42.69 7.63 25.41
C ASN A 401 43.35 6.48 24.69
N THR A 402 44.63 6.59 24.49
CA THR A 402 45.50 5.44 24.30
C THR A 402 45.29 4.59 25.56
N LEU A 403 44.46 3.58 25.48
CA LEU A 403 44.38 2.53 26.48
C LEU A 403 45.73 1.86 26.47
N THR A 404 46.56 2.23 27.41
CA THR A 404 47.76 1.45 27.77
C THR A 404 47.23 0.15 28.37
N ILE A 405 47.32 -0.91 27.59
CA ILE A 405 47.00 -2.25 28.04
C ILE A 405 48.08 -2.61 29.08
N HIS A 406 47.70 -2.81 30.32
CA HIS A 406 48.51 -3.52 31.31
C HIS A 406 48.17 -5.00 31.28
#